data_0e7a468451e92761cce84317c28388af
#
_entry.id   0e7a468451e92761cce84317c28388af
#
_cell.length_a   1.000
_cell.length_b   1.000
_cell.length_c   1.000
_cell.angle_alpha   90.00
_cell.angle_beta   90.00
_cell.angle_gamma   90.00
#
_symmetry.space_group_name_H-M   'P 1'
#
loop_
_entity.id
_entity.type
_entity.pdbx_description
1 polymer ?
#
loop_
_entity_poly.entity_id
_entity_poly.type
_entity_poly.pdbx_seq_one_letter_code
_entity_poly.pdbx_strand_id
1 'polypeptide(L)'
;MHKEFLMGNAAIALGAVAAGVNVVAGYPGTPSTEVLETVAKNRPDDVNVEWSVNEKAAMELAAGAAYAGARSMVTMKQVGLNVASDPLMSLEYVGIKGGMVILVADDPGPISSQTEQDTRHFSRFSKLPCFDP
;
A
#
# COMPACT_ATOMS: atom_id res chain seq x y z
N MET A 1 20.12 -4.11 19.71
CA MET A 1 19.48 -3.71 18.43
C MET A 1 19.68 -4.87 17.46
N HIS A 2 18.61 -5.55 17.07
CA HIS A 2 18.69 -6.65 16.11
C HIS A 2 18.82 -6.03 14.70
N LYS A 3 19.78 -6.53 13.92
CA LYS A 3 20.00 -6.10 12.53
C LYS A 3 19.73 -7.28 11.62
N GLU A 4 18.90 -7.08 10.64
CA GLU A 4 18.57 -8.06 9.61
C GLU A 4 18.90 -7.50 8.22
N PHE A 5 19.29 -8.39 7.32
CA PHE A 5 19.45 -8.06 5.91
C PHE A 5 18.18 -8.51 5.18
N LEU A 6 17.40 -7.55 4.70
CA LEU A 6 16.07 -7.77 4.12
C LEU A 6 15.97 -7.15 2.74
N MET A 7 15.12 -7.72 1.90
CA MET A 7 14.63 -7.04 0.71
C MET A 7 13.72 -5.87 1.12
N GLY A 8 13.67 -4.80 0.31
CA GLY A 8 12.87 -3.62 0.60
C GLY A 8 11.40 -3.94 0.89
N ASN A 9 10.76 -4.80 0.10
CA ASN A 9 9.38 -5.23 0.33
C ASN A 9 9.18 -5.89 1.69
N ALA A 10 10.12 -6.75 2.12
CA ALA A 10 10.07 -7.39 3.43
C ALA A 10 10.28 -6.38 4.57
N ALA A 11 11.21 -5.44 4.40
CA ALA A 11 11.45 -4.39 5.39
C ALA A 11 10.22 -3.50 5.60
N ILE A 12 9.56 -3.10 4.52
CA ILE A 12 8.32 -2.30 4.57
C ILE A 12 7.20 -3.09 5.28
N ALA A 13 7.02 -4.36 4.92
CA ALA A 13 6.00 -5.23 5.51
C ALA A 13 6.19 -5.40 7.03
N LEU A 14 7.42 -5.71 7.45
CA LEU A 14 7.75 -5.85 8.88
C LEU A 14 7.63 -4.51 9.62
N GLY A 15 7.97 -3.40 8.97
CA GLY A 15 7.75 -2.06 9.49
C GLY A 15 6.27 -1.75 9.72
N ALA A 16 5.39 -2.14 8.80
CA ALA A 16 3.94 -1.97 8.94
C ALA A 16 3.38 -2.79 10.12
N VAL A 17 3.83 -4.05 10.27
CA VAL A 17 3.47 -4.90 11.42
C VAL A 17 3.96 -4.27 12.72
N ALA A 18 5.22 -3.82 12.79
CA ALA A 18 5.79 -3.17 13.96
C ALA A 18 5.09 -1.83 14.30
N ALA A 19 4.56 -1.13 13.31
CA ALA A 19 3.77 0.09 13.50
C ALA A 19 2.33 -0.18 13.95
N GLY A 20 1.93 -1.45 14.08
CA GLY A 20 0.61 -1.85 14.55
C GLY A 20 -0.48 -1.65 13.49
N VAL A 21 -0.20 -2.05 12.23
CA VAL A 21 -1.22 -2.09 11.18
C VAL A 21 -2.33 -3.08 11.56
N ASN A 22 -3.58 -2.71 11.29
CA ASN A 22 -4.74 -3.56 11.56
C ASN A 22 -5.29 -4.21 10.30
N VAL A 23 -5.21 -3.52 9.16
CA VAL A 23 -5.75 -4.00 7.88
C VAL A 23 -4.74 -3.75 6.78
N VAL A 24 -4.43 -4.79 6.02
CA VAL A 24 -3.60 -4.69 4.81
C VAL A 24 -4.37 -5.29 3.64
N ALA A 25 -4.56 -4.51 2.59
CA ALA A 25 -5.23 -4.93 1.38
C ALA A 25 -4.34 -4.73 0.15
N GLY A 26 -4.58 -5.49 -0.90
CA GLY A 26 -3.85 -5.34 -2.14
C GLY A 26 -4.45 -6.13 -3.30
N TYR A 27 -3.94 -5.88 -4.49
CA TYR A 27 -4.18 -6.69 -5.66
C TYR A 27 -2.84 -7.20 -6.19
N PRO A 28 -2.72 -8.48 -6.60
CA PRO A 28 -1.45 -9.04 -7.03
C PRO A 28 -0.83 -8.28 -8.20
N GLY A 29 0.42 -7.89 -8.08
CA GLY A 29 1.17 -7.19 -9.12
C GLY A 29 2.63 -7.00 -8.73
N THR A 30 3.56 -7.58 -9.52
CA THR A 30 4.99 -7.36 -9.34
C THR A 30 5.33 -5.90 -9.69
N PRO A 31 6.13 -5.18 -8.87
CA PRO A 31 6.96 -5.69 -7.78
C PRO A 31 6.38 -5.56 -6.35
N SER A 32 5.08 -5.31 -6.16
CA SER A 32 4.49 -5.05 -4.82
C SER A 32 3.95 -6.28 -4.09
N THR A 33 3.76 -7.40 -4.77
CA THR A 33 3.10 -8.61 -4.24
C THR A 33 3.71 -9.13 -2.94
N GLU A 34 5.04 -9.17 -2.85
CA GLU A 34 5.77 -9.72 -1.71
C GLU A 34 5.55 -8.93 -0.41
N VAL A 35 5.12 -7.68 -0.49
CA VAL A 35 4.81 -6.88 0.72
C VAL A 35 3.64 -7.50 1.46
N LEU A 36 2.51 -7.71 0.78
CA LEU A 36 1.32 -8.29 1.38
C LEU A 36 1.54 -9.73 1.82
N GLU A 37 2.25 -10.53 1.02
CA GLU A 37 2.64 -11.91 1.38
C GLU A 37 3.50 -11.94 2.65
N THR A 38 4.45 -11.00 2.79
CA THR A 38 5.31 -10.93 3.98
C THR A 38 4.51 -10.52 5.20
N VAL A 39 3.57 -9.57 5.08
CA VAL A 39 2.65 -9.24 6.18
C VAL A 39 1.85 -10.48 6.56
N ALA A 40 1.25 -11.17 5.59
CA ALA A 40 0.43 -12.36 5.85
C ALA A 40 1.16 -13.46 6.62
N LYS A 41 2.46 -13.63 6.36
CA LYS A 41 3.32 -14.63 7.04
C LYS A 41 3.74 -14.22 8.45
N ASN A 42 3.83 -12.92 8.73
CA ASN A 42 4.45 -12.39 9.96
C ASN A 42 3.46 -11.63 10.85
N ARG A 43 2.20 -11.53 10.44
CA ARG A 43 1.18 -10.77 11.16
C ARG A 43 0.77 -11.42 12.48
N PRO A 44 0.41 -10.62 13.51
CA PRO A 44 -0.42 -11.08 14.61
C PRO A 44 -1.80 -11.55 14.12
N ASP A 45 -2.48 -12.39 14.91
CA ASP A 45 -3.77 -12.98 14.53
C ASP A 45 -4.91 -11.96 14.34
N ASP A 46 -4.79 -10.80 14.95
CA ASP A 46 -5.76 -9.69 14.87
C ASP A 46 -5.55 -8.75 13.67
N VAL A 47 -4.52 -8.98 12.86
CA VAL A 47 -4.28 -8.22 11.63
C VAL A 47 -5.02 -8.88 10.46
N ASN A 48 -5.94 -8.15 9.85
CA ASN A 48 -6.64 -8.61 8.66
C ASN A 48 -5.78 -8.36 7.40
N VAL A 49 -5.62 -9.40 6.58
CA VAL A 49 -4.89 -9.33 5.30
C VAL A 49 -5.77 -9.89 4.20
N GLU A 50 -5.98 -9.11 3.14
CA GLU A 50 -6.88 -9.47 2.06
C GLU A 50 -6.33 -9.17 0.68
N TRP A 51 -6.43 -10.15 -0.23
CA TRP A 51 -6.35 -9.94 -1.66
C TRP A 51 -7.72 -9.51 -2.19
N SER A 52 -7.80 -8.27 -2.65
CA SER A 52 -9.02 -7.72 -3.24
C SER A 52 -9.14 -8.06 -4.72
N VAL A 53 -10.32 -7.85 -5.31
CA VAL A 53 -10.60 -8.15 -6.72
C VAL A 53 -9.94 -7.19 -7.71
N ASN A 54 -9.55 -6.00 -7.27
CA ASN A 54 -8.74 -5.02 -8.00
C ASN A 54 -8.21 -3.95 -7.03
N GLU A 55 -7.38 -3.04 -7.53
CA GLU A 55 -6.72 -2.01 -6.72
C GLU A 55 -7.71 -0.96 -6.18
N LYS A 56 -8.78 -0.65 -6.91
CA LYS A 56 -9.83 0.25 -6.42
C LYS A 56 -10.51 -0.34 -5.19
N ALA A 57 -10.93 -1.60 -5.26
CA ALA A 57 -11.54 -2.30 -4.13
C ALA A 57 -10.58 -2.39 -2.93
N ALA A 58 -9.29 -2.68 -3.17
CA ALA A 58 -8.27 -2.70 -2.13
C ALA A 58 -8.11 -1.34 -1.46
N MET A 59 -8.08 -0.27 -2.24
CA MET A 59 -7.99 1.10 -1.74
C MET A 59 -9.21 1.48 -0.89
N GLU A 60 -10.41 1.15 -1.37
CA GLU A 60 -11.68 1.43 -0.68
C GLU A 60 -11.79 0.65 0.64
N LEU A 61 -11.33 -0.62 0.66
CA LEU A 61 -11.28 -1.43 1.88
C LEU A 61 -10.35 -0.80 2.93
N ALA A 62 -9.13 -0.46 2.53
CA ALA A 62 -8.15 0.18 3.42
C ALA A 62 -8.63 1.57 3.90
N ALA A 63 -9.29 2.34 3.01
CA ALA A 63 -9.89 3.62 3.35
C ALA A 63 -11.04 3.45 4.36
N GLY A 64 -11.92 2.47 4.15
CA GLY A 64 -13.00 2.16 5.08
C GLY A 64 -12.50 1.84 6.49
N ALA A 65 -11.43 1.04 6.58
CA ALA A 65 -10.75 0.76 7.85
C ALA A 65 -10.19 2.04 8.49
N ALA A 66 -9.54 2.91 7.71
CA ALA A 66 -8.99 4.18 8.19
C ALA A 66 -10.09 5.17 8.62
N TYR A 67 -11.22 5.21 7.94
CA TYR A 67 -12.39 6.01 8.38
C TYR A 67 -12.94 5.54 9.72
N ALA A 68 -12.93 4.23 9.97
CA ALA A 68 -13.31 3.66 11.26
C ALA A 68 -12.28 3.89 12.38
N GLY A 69 -11.08 4.39 12.04
CA GLY A 69 -10.02 4.70 13.00
C GLY A 69 -8.93 3.63 13.11
N ALA A 70 -8.96 2.59 12.28
CA ALA A 70 -7.92 1.59 12.22
C ALA A 70 -6.67 2.11 11.47
N ARG A 71 -5.52 1.49 11.70
CA ARG A 71 -4.33 1.67 10.87
C ARG A 71 -4.40 0.72 9.70
N SER A 72 -4.33 1.24 8.49
CA SER A 72 -4.45 0.44 7.27
C SER A 72 -3.30 0.67 6.32
N MET A 73 -3.09 -0.31 5.44
CA MET A 73 -2.14 -0.23 4.35
C MET A 73 -2.76 -0.84 3.10
N VAL A 74 -2.53 -0.22 1.96
CA VAL A 74 -2.85 -0.80 0.66
C VAL A 74 -1.59 -0.91 -0.17
N THR A 75 -1.44 -2.02 -0.91
CA THR A 75 -0.27 -2.27 -1.74
C THR A 75 -0.66 -2.48 -3.19
N MET A 76 0.09 -1.87 -4.10
CA MET A 76 -0.13 -2.00 -5.53
C MET A 76 1.12 -1.63 -6.34
N LYS A 77 1.17 -2.03 -7.59
CA LYS A 77 2.15 -1.53 -8.54
C LYS A 77 1.68 -0.22 -9.18
N GLN A 78 2.57 0.46 -9.93
CA GLN A 78 2.30 1.78 -10.51
C GLN A 78 1.02 1.84 -11.36
N VAL A 79 0.77 0.86 -12.23
CA VAL A 79 -0.45 0.86 -13.07
C VAL A 79 -1.72 0.62 -12.24
N GLY A 80 -1.60 -0.02 -11.08
CA GLY A 80 -2.69 -0.19 -10.14
C GLY A 80 -3.14 1.12 -9.52
N LEU A 81 -2.21 2.07 -9.34
CA LEU A 81 -2.56 3.41 -8.85
C LEU A 81 -3.48 4.15 -9.84
N ASN A 82 -3.36 3.91 -11.14
CA ASN A 82 -4.28 4.46 -12.12
C ASN A 82 -5.71 3.98 -11.88
N VAL A 83 -5.89 2.69 -11.55
CA VAL A 83 -7.19 2.09 -11.20
C VAL A 83 -7.71 2.65 -9.88
N ALA A 84 -6.84 2.86 -8.91
CA ALA A 84 -7.18 3.37 -7.58
C ALA A 84 -7.20 4.90 -7.48
N SER A 85 -7.02 5.63 -8.57
CA SER A 85 -6.93 7.10 -8.55
C SER A 85 -8.21 7.79 -8.07
N ASP A 86 -9.37 7.25 -8.40
CA ASP A 86 -10.67 7.78 -7.96
C ASP A 86 -10.80 7.80 -6.42
N PRO A 87 -10.69 6.67 -5.70
CA PRO A 87 -10.71 6.70 -4.25
C PRO A 87 -9.51 7.46 -3.64
N LEU A 88 -8.35 7.47 -4.28
CA LEU A 88 -7.20 8.26 -3.82
C LEU A 88 -7.53 9.76 -3.72
N MET A 89 -8.14 10.33 -4.76
CA MET A 89 -8.51 11.73 -4.79
C MET A 89 -9.62 12.07 -3.79
N SER A 90 -10.54 11.13 -3.57
CA SER A 90 -11.59 11.29 -2.57
C SER A 90 -11.04 11.23 -1.14
N LEU A 91 -10.05 10.38 -0.89
CA LEU A 91 -9.39 10.24 0.41
C LEU A 91 -8.76 11.55 0.90
N GLU A 92 -8.03 12.24 0.03
CA GLU A 92 -7.40 13.52 0.35
C GLU A 92 -8.43 14.56 0.79
N TYR A 93 -9.53 14.63 0.08
CA TYR A 93 -10.58 15.61 0.35
C TYR A 93 -11.38 15.31 1.62
N VAL A 94 -11.72 14.04 1.85
CA VAL A 94 -12.52 13.59 3.00
C VAL A 94 -11.68 13.53 4.27
N GLY A 95 -10.41 13.15 4.15
CA GLY A 95 -9.54 12.85 5.29
C GLY A 95 -9.87 11.51 5.95
N ILE A 96 -9.05 11.10 6.90
CA ILE A 96 -9.19 9.83 7.63
C ILE A 96 -9.07 10.06 9.12
N LYS A 97 -9.64 9.13 9.91
CA LYS A 97 -9.54 9.14 11.37
C LYS A 97 -8.35 8.32 11.88
N GLY A 98 -8.10 7.18 11.28
CA GLY A 98 -6.93 6.33 11.53
C GLY A 98 -5.74 6.72 10.67
N GLY A 99 -4.65 5.94 10.76
CA GLY A 99 -3.51 6.07 9.85
C GLY A 99 -3.70 5.21 8.60
N MET A 100 -3.26 5.69 7.43
CA MET A 100 -3.26 4.90 6.20
C MET A 100 -1.97 5.10 5.43
N VAL A 101 -1.40 4.01 4.93
CA VAL A 101 -0.26 4.02 4.01
C VAL A 101 -0.70 3.45 2.67
N ILE A 102 -0.39 4.17 1.61
CA ILE A 102 -0.58 3.71 0.24
C ILE A 102 0.80 3.40 -0.30
N LEU A 103 1.13 2.12 -0.40
CA LEU A 103 2.39 1.66 -0.98
C LEU A 103 2.20 1.43 -2.48
N VAL A 104 2.99 2.15 -3.25
CA VAL A 104 3.04 1.98 -4.70
C VAL A 104 4.46 1.61 -5.10
N ALA A 105 4.63 0.45 -5.69
CA ALA A 105 5.91 0.01 -6.18
C ALA A 105 6.04 0.32 -7.69
N ASP A 106 6.94 1.23 -8.01
CA ASP A 106 7.28 1.55 -9.40
C ASP A 106 8.25 0.50 -9.99
N ASP A 107 8.30 0.42 -11.29
CA ASP A 107 9.18 -0.48 -12.04
C ASP A 107 9.86 0.34 -13.17
N PRO A 108 10.82 1.25 -12.83
CA PRO A 108 11.51 2.07 -13.82
C PRO A 108 12.38 1.20 -14.73
N GLY A 109 12.28 1.44 -16.05
CA GLY A 109 12.85 0.53 -17.05
C GLY A 109 12.19 -0.87 -16.95
N PRO A 110 10.89 -1.00 -17.24
CA PRO A 110 10.06 -2.08 -16.73
C PRO A 110 10.58 -3.46 -17.13
N ILE A 111 10.72 -4.35 -16.14
CA ILE A 111 11.09 -5.75 -16.33
C ILE A 111 9.84 -6.62 -16.39
N SER A 112 8.84 -6.35 -15.53
CA SER A 112 7.62 -7.16 -15.43
C SER A 112 6.33 -6.38 -15.56
N SER A 113 6.39 -5.05 -15.54
CA SER A 113 5.22 -4.18 -15.68
C SER A 113 4.95 -3.84 -17.14
N GLN A 114 3.70 -3.45 -17.45
CA GLN A 114 3.26 -3.11 -18.80
C GLN A 114 3.87 -1.80 -19.30
N THR A 115 4.10 -0.86 -18.38
CA THR A 115 4.58 0.49 -18.68
C THR A 115 5.49 0.99 -17.57
N GLU A 116 6.24 2.03 -17.87
CA GLU A 116 6.96 2.82 -16.88
C GLU A 116 6.11 4.02 -16.48
N GLN A 117 6.10 4.35 -15.18
CA GLN A 117 5.33 5.46 -14.66
C GLN A 117 5.99 5.97 -13.37
N ASP A 118 6.22 7.28 -13.29
CA ASP A 118 6.66 7.93 -12.05
C ASP A 118 5.44 8.31 -11.21
N THR A 119 5.13 7.48 -10.22
CA THR A 119 3.95 7.67 -9.36
C THR A 119 4.10 8.79 -8.35
N ARG A 120 5.30 9.35 -8.15
CA ARG A 120 5.52 10.50 -7.26
C ARG A 120 4.74 11.73 -7.70
N HIS A 121 4.39 11.84 -8.97
CA HIS A 121 3.54 12.91 -9.48
C HIS A 121 2.12 12.89 -8.91
N PHE A 122 1.62 11.71 -8.51
CA PHE A 122 0.31 11.60 -7.84
C PHE A 122 0.27 12.35 -6.51
N SER A 123 1.38 12.44 -5.78
CA SER A 123 1.43 13.18 -4.53
C SER A 123 1.19 14.68 -4.73
N ARG A 124 1.74 15.25 -5.80
CA ARG A 124 1.49 16.65 -6.15
C ARG A 124 0.04 16.91 -6.53
N PHE A 125 -0.56 15.94 -7.22
CA PHE A 125 -1.94 16.04 -7.70
C PHE A 125 -2.94 15.82 -6.56
N SER A 126 -2.71 14.83 -5.71
CA SER A 126 -3.55 14.49 -4.56
C SER A 126 -3.23 15.29 -3.30
N LYS A 127 -2.11 16.03 -3.27
CA LYS A 127 -1.57 16.72 -2.09
C LYS A 127 -1.24 15.81 -0.89
N LEU A 128 -1.23 14.50 -1.09
CA LEU A 128 -0.81 13.55 -0.06
C LEU A 128 0.71 13.57 0.09
N PRO A 129 1.25 13.42 1.31
CA PRO A 129 2.69 13.28 1.51
C PRO A 129 3.24 12.07 0.75
N CYS A 130 4.42 12.24 0.12
CA CYS A 130 5.12 11.18 -0.58
C CYS A 130 6.48 10.93 0.09
N PHE A 131 6.78 9.68 0.32
CA PHE A 131 8.08 9.22 0.80
C PHE A 131 8.67 8.28 -0.25
N ASP A 132 9.92 8.49 -0.59
CA ASP A 132 10.68 7.71 -1.57
C ASP A 132 11.93 7.19 -0.85
N PRO A 133 11.85 6.01 -0.19
CA PRO A 133 12.91 5.46 0.67
C PRO A 133 14.11 4.92 -0.10
#